data_e9ec9a06e2b57eaae779ba1e46e918bb
#
_entry.id   e9ec9a06e2b57eaae779ba1e46e918bb
#
_cell.length_a   1.000
_cell.length_b   1.000
_cell.length_c   1.000
_cell.angle_alpha   90.00
_cell.angle_beta   90.00
_cell.angle_gamma   90.00
#
_symmetry.space_group_name_H-M   'P 1'
#
loop_
_entity.id
_entity.type
_entity.pdbx_description
1 polymer ?
#
loop_
_entity_poly.entity_id
_entity_poly.type
_entity_poly.pdbx_seq_one_letter_code
_entity_poly.pdbx_strand_id
1 'polypeptide(L)'
;GVRSYALDGRLLWEIHGMSGLTIPTPFAKHGLLYISSGYPGGGLRPVYVVKPGASGDISIWSQDDMRTGLSFGFPGEKASSDHVAWAYPLLGTYNTSALVHGDYYYTLLDRGFLVAHHARTGNEVYGRQRLEIGNGFTASPWAYNDKIFLLSEDGDTFVVRAGPKFEILHRNPLNEMTLATPAVARGSLFIRTQSKLYRIAKGGQP
;
A
#
# COMPACT_ATOMS: atom_id res chain seq x y z
N GLY A 1 -5.20 -6.59 15.25
CA GLY A 1 -5.97 -5.34 15.36
C GLY A 1 -5.09 -4.11 15.30
N VAL A 2 -5.71 -2.94 15.16
CA VAL A 2 -5.06 -1.63 15.23
C VAL A 2 -5.66 -0.86 16.40
N ARG A 3 -4.83 -0.11 17.12
CA ARG A 3 -5.25 0.74 18.22
C ARG A 3 -4.60 2.11 18.11
N SER A 4 -5.37 3.15 18.40
CA SER A 4 -4.90 4.54 18.46
C SER A 4 -4.99 5.05 19.89
N TYR A 5 -3.95 5.71 20.33
CA TYR A 5 -3.84 6.22 21.68
C TYR A 5 -3.57 7.73 21.69
N ALA A 6 -4.12 8.42 22.66
CA ALA A 6 -3.69 9.77 22.99
C ALA A 6 -2.28 9.75 23.61
N LEU A 7 -1.64 10.92 23.68
CA LEU A 7 -0.28 11.02 24.23
C LEU A 7 -0.22 10.67 25.74
N ASP A 8 -1.33 10.70 26.44
CA ASP A 8 -1.48 10.28 27.84
C ASP A 8 -1.69 8.75 28.00
N GLY A 9 -1.73 7.99 26.88
CA GLY A 9 -1.92 6.54 26.85
C GLY A 9 -3.38 6.09 26.84
N ARG A 10 -4.35 6.99 26.82
CA ARG A 10 -5.78 6.68 26.75
C ARG A 10 -6.13 6.17 25.35
N LEU A 11 -6.81 5.01 25.28
CA LEU A 11 -7.31 4.46 24.02
C LEU A 11 -8.34 5.42 23.40
N LEU A 12 -8.13 5.79 22.15
CA LEU A 12 -9.05 6.64 21.38
C LEU A 12 -10.02 5.80 20.56
N TRP A 13 -9.50 4.88 19.77
CA TRP A 13 -10.28 3.96 18.95
C TRP A 13 -9.49 2.68 18.62
N GLU A 14 -10.21 1.66 18.21
CA GLU A 14 -9.61 0.41 17.75
C GLU A 14 -10.34 -0.17 16.52
N ILE A 15 -9.62 -1.00 15.76
CA ILE A 15 -10.11 -1.81 14.64
C ILE A 15 -9.74 -3.25 14.89
N HIS A 16 -10.73 -4.13 14.88
CA HIS A 16 -10.56 -5.58 14.81
C HIS A 16 -10.58 -6.05 13.35
N GLY A 17 -10.39 -7.34 13.10
CA GLY A 17 -10.52 -7.90 11.75
C GLY A 17 -9.36 -7.57 10.78
N MET A 18 -8.21 -7.12 11.26
CA MET A 18 -6.98 -7.04 10.45
C MET A 18 -6.41 -8.44 10.20
N SER A 19 -5.57 -8.61 9.16
CA SER A 19 -4.88 -9.88 8.91
C SER A 19 -3.93 -10.24 10.05
N GLY A 20 -3.55 -11.53 10.16
CA GLY A 20 -2.73 -12.04 11.27
C GLY A 20 -1.34 -11.40 11.36
N LEU A 21 -0.77 -11.01 10.23
CA LEU A 21 0.51 -10.27 10.16
C LEU A 21 0.27 -8.92 9.50
N THR A 22 0.72 -7.86 10.15
CA THR A 22 0.51 -6.47 9.71
C THR A 22 1.86 -5.81 9.52
N ILE A 23 2.33 -5.71 8.28
CA ILE A 23 3.63 -5.15 7.91
C ILE A 23 3.50 -3.73 7.36
N PRO A 24 2.49 -3.41 6.49
CA PRO A 24 2.35 -2.09 5.89
C PRO A 24 2.27 -0.97 6.93
N THR A 25 2.99 0.11 6.67
CA THR A 25 3.04 1.27 7.56
C THR A 25 1.78 2.15 7.40
N PRO A 26 1.06 2.47 8.48
CA PRO A 26 0.01 3.48 8.44
C PRO A 26 0.57 4.87 8.12
N PHE A 27 -0.18 5.67 7.38
CA PHE A 27 0.22 7.04 7.07
C PHE A 27 -0.99 7.99 6.96
N ALA A 28 -0.75 9.28 7.18
CA ALA A 28 -1.76 10.33 7.07
C ALA A 28 -1.58 11.15 5.79
N LYS A 29 -2.67 11.39 5.07
CA LYS A 29 -2.73 12.27 3.91
C LYS A 29 -4.15 12.79 3.72
N HIS A 30 -4.31 13.99 3.17
CA HIS A 30 -5.62 14.61 2.92
C HIS A 30 -6.55 14.69 4.14
N GLY A 31 -5.98 14.78 5.35
CA GLY A 31 -6.76 14.77 6.59
C GLY A 31 -7.36 13.40 6.96
N LEU A 32 -6.92 12.33 6.31
CA LEU A 32 -7.34 10.94 6.55
C LEU A 32 -6.16 10.09 6.98
N LEU A 33 -6.41 9.01 7.73
CA LEU A 33 -5.42 8.01 8.12
C LEU A 33 -5.66 6.72 7.32
N TYR A 34 -4.64 6.28 6.59
CA TYR A 34 -4.68 5.07 5.75
C TYR A 34 -3.98 3.92 6.48
N ILE A 35 -4.66 2.80 6.59
CA ILE A 35 -4.21 1.61 7.30
C ILE A 35 -4.50 0.40 6.44
N SER A 36 -3.54 -0.51 6.30
CA SER A 36 -3.73 -1.76 5.55
C SER A 36 -3.03 -2.95 6.20
N SER A 37 -3.50 -4.13 5.88
CA SER A 37 -2.82 -5.40 6.16
C SER A 37 -3.25 -6.45 5.15
N GLY A 38 -2.40 -7.45 4.86
CA GLY A 38 -2.69 -8.33 3.74
C GLY A 38 -2.00 -9.68 3.77
N TYR A 39 -1.78 -10.27 4.95
CA TYR A 39 -1.19 -11.60 5.02
C TYR A 39 -2.01 -12.65 4.23
N PRO A 40 -1.41 -13.34 3.24
CA PRO A 40 -2.15 -14.25 2.36
C PRO A 40 -2.79 -15.46 3.06
N GLY A 41 -2.27 -15.86 4.22
CA GLY A 41 -2.82 -16.94 5.05
C GLY A 41 -3.94 -16.50 5.99
N GLY A 42 -4.30 -15.22 6.02
CA GLY A 42 -5.44 -14.65 6.77
C GLY A 42 -6.59 -14.33 5.84
N GLY A 43 -7.83 -14.56 6.21
CA GLY A 43 -8.99 -14.31 5.36
C GLY A 43 -9.10 -12.87 4.86
N LEU A 44 -9.23 -11.92 5.77
CA LEU A 44 -9.27 -10.50 5.43
C LEU A 44 -7.89 -9.94 5.12
N ARG A 45 -7.85 -9.06 4.13
CA ARG A 45 -6.70 -8.23 3.76
C ARG A 45 -7.19 -6.79 3.63
N PRO A 46 -7.61 -6.17 4.74
CA PRO A 46 -8.35 -4.92 4.67
C PRO A 46 -7.46 -3.71 4.42
N VAL A 47 -8.10 -2.72 3.79
CA VAL A 47 -7.70 -1.32 3.83
C VAL A 47 -8.80 -0.56 4.57
N TYR A 48 -8.41 0.26 5.53
CA TYR A 48 -9.27 1.22 6.22
C TYR A 48 -8.74 2.63 6.01
N VAL A 49 -9.63 3.56 5.73
CA VAL A 49 -9.30 4.99 5.67
C VAL A 49 -10.15 5.73 6.69
N VAL A 50 -9.50 6.11 7.79
CA VAL A 50 -10.13 6.62 9.00
C VAL A 50 -10.21 8.14 8.96
N LYS A 51 -11.38 8.67 9.36
CA LYS A 51 -11.65 10.11 9.49
C LYS A 51 -11.07 10.68 10.79
N PRO A 52 -10.77 11.98 10.85
CA PRO A 52 -10.47 12.65 12.10
C PRO A 52 -11.65 12.51 13.10
N GLY A 53 -11.32 12.47 14.40
CA GLY A 53 -12.33 12.40 15.47
C GLY A 53 -12.92 11.00 15.66
N ALA A 54 -12.37 9.97 15.05
CA ALA A 54 -12.77 8.58 15.30
C ALA A 54 -12.65 8.22 16.79
N SER A 55 -13.60 7.45 17.32
CA SER A 55 -13.64 7.03 18.73
C SER A 55 -14.31 5.68 18.91
N GLY A 56 -13.88 4.91 19.93
CA GLY A 56 -14.43 3.59 20.26
C GLY A 56 -14.01 2.50 19.26
N ASP A 57 -14.79 1.45 19.17
CA ASP A 57 -14.61 0.40 18.15
C ASP A 57 -15.16 0.88 16.80
N ILE A 58 -14.28 1.03 15.82
CA ILE A 58 -14.62 1.48 14.46
C ILE A 58 -14.50 0.36 13.42
N SER A 59 -14.51 -0.88 13.87
CA SER A 59 -14.45 -2.06 13.00
C SER A 59 -15.66 -2.12 12.07
N ILE A 60 -15.44 -2.45 10.80
CA ILE A 60 -16.53 -2.71 9.83
C ILE A 60 -16.80 -4.21 9.73
N TRP A 61 -15.75 -5.02 9.82
CA TRP A 61 -15.84 -6.47 9.72
C TRP A 61 -15.47 -7.14 11.05
N SER A 62 -16.27 -8.14 11.44
CA SER A 62 -16.02 -8.97 12.62
C SER A 62 -15.05 -10.12 12.31
N GLN A 63 -14.59 -10.82 13.36
CA GLN A 63 -13.84 -12.06 13.18
C GLN A 63 -14.70 -13.20 12.60
N ASP A 64 -16.01 -13.16 12.81
CA ASP A 64 -16.94 -14.16 12.24
C ASP A 64 -17.14 -13.92 10.74
N ASP A 65 -17.14 -12.66 10.28
CA ASP A 65 -17.09 -12.33 8.86
C ASP A 65 -15.83 -12.88 8.19
N MET A 66 -14.70 -12.94 8.91
CA MET A 66 -13.46 -13.55 8.42
C MET A 66 -13.58 -15.05 8.21
N ARG A 67 -14.30 -15.76 9.08
CA ARG A 67 -14.46 -17.24 9.03
C ARG A 67 -15.45 -17.66 7.95
N THR A 68 -16.53 -16.92 7.78
CA THR A 68 -17.57 -17.17 6.78
C THR A 68 -17.19 -16.67 5.38
N GLY A 69 -16.50 -15.55 5.27
CA GLY A 69 -16.09 -14.96 4.00
C GLY A 69 -15.10 -15.80 3.20
N LEU A 70 -14.28 -16.62 3.86
CA LEU A 70 -13.40 -17.60 3.20
C LEU A 70 -14.16 -18.68 2.46
N SER A 71 -15.39 -18.99 2.89
CA SER A 71 -16.20 -20.07 2.33
C SER A 71 -17.14 -19.60 1.20
N PHE A 72 -17.49 -18.33 1.12
CA PHE A 72 -18.57 -17.83 0.25
C PHE A 72 -18.19 -16.65 -0.67
N GLY A 73 -16.91 -16.33 -0.83
CA GLY A 73 -16.48 -15.19 -1.66
C GLY A 73 -16.99 -13.88 -1.07
N PHE A 74 -16.24 -13.31 -0.16
CA PHE A 74 -16.51 -11.98 0.38
C PHE A 74 -16.73 -11.01 -0.78
N PRO A 75 -17.86 -10.28 -0.84
CA PRO A 75 -17.99 -9.22 -1.81
C PRO A 75 -16.85 -8.24 -1.57
N GLY A 76 -15.98 -8.05 -2.56
CA GLY A 76 -14.89 -7.08 -2.51
C GLY A 76 -15.39 -5.64 -2.50
N GLU A 77 -16.57 -5.41 -1.93
CA GLU A 77 -17.29 -4.14 -1.98
C GLU A 77 -16.75 -3.14 -0.97
N LYS A 78 -16.76 -1.91 -1.41
CA LYS A 78 -16.42 -0.76 -0.58
C LYS A 78 -17.45 -0.57 0.53
N ALA A 79 -16.96 -0.39 1.75
CA ALA A 79 -17.77 -0.07 2.92
C ALA A 79 -17.36 1.31 3.50
N SER A 80 -18.20 1.88 4.35
CA SER A 80 -17.94 3.12 5.09
C SER A 80 -18.75 3.18 6.36
N SER A 81 -18.38 4.09 7.28
CA SER A 81 -19.12 4.40 8.50
C SER A 81 -18.93 5.87 8.90
N ASP A 82 -19.50 6.27 10.04
CA ASP A 82 -19.29 7.64 10.56
C ASP A 82 -17.82 7.95 10.83
N HIS A 83 -17.01 6.95 11.19
CA HIS A 83 -15.59 7.07 11.51
C HIS A 83 -14.67 6.64 10.37
N VAL A 84 -15.17 5.88 9.39
CA VAL A 84 -14.39 5.36 8.27
C VAL A 84 -14.89 5.98 6.96
N ALA A 85 -14.01 6.69 6.27
CA ALA A 85 -14.33 7.32 4.99
C ALA A 85 -14.62 6.26 3.91
N TRP A 86 -13.78 5.23 3.86
CA TRP A 86 -13.98 4.06 3.03
C TRP A 86 -13.08 2.90 3.52
N ALA A 87 -13.49 1.70 3.21
CA ALA A 87 -12.72 0.50 3.48
C ALA A 87 -13.00 -0.57 2.42
N TYR A 88 -12.02 -1.46 2.21
CA TYR A 88 -12.14 -2.66 1.39
C TYR A 88 -11.64 -3.89 2.15
N PRO A 89 -12.33 -5.03 2.07
CA PRO A 89 -11.95 -6.23 2.83
C PRO A 89 -10.76 -6.99 2.24
N LEU A 90 -10.43 -6.81 0.95
CA LEU A 90 -9.44 -7.62 0.21
C LEU A 90 -8.45 -6.80 -0.63
N LEU A 91 -8.23 -5.52 -0.30
CA LEU A 91 -7.35 -4.62 -1.05
C LEU A 91 -5.94 -4.52 -0.44
N GLY A 92 -5.75 -4.94 0.80
CA GLY A 92 -4.49 -4.81 1.52
C GLY A 92 -3.38 -5.70 0.99
N THR A 93 -2.15 -5.25 1.19
CA THR A 93 -0.90 -5.90 0.80
C THR A 93 -0.23 -6.58 1.99
N TYR A 94 0.62 -7.55 1.75
CA TYR A 94 1.38 -8.22 2.80
C TYR A 94 2.64 -7.42 3.17
N ASN A 95 3.55 -7.23 2.21
CA ASN A 95 4.85 -6.61 2.47
C ASN A 95 4.87 -5.11 2.16
N THR A 96 4.28 -4.70 1.04
CA THR A 96 4.38 -3.33 0.55
C THR A 96 3.44 -2.40 1.30
N SER A 97 3.89 -1.20 1.67
CA SER A 97 3.00 -0.13 2.10
C SER A 97 2.34 0.52 0.89
N ALA A 98 1.09 0.91 1.01
CA ALA A 98 0.40 1.68 -0.03
C ALA A 98 0.96 3.11 -0.13
N LEU A 99 0.64 3.79 -1.22
CA LEU A 99 1.09 5.15 -1.50
C LEU A 99 -0.09 6.04 -1.88
N VAL A 100 -0.17 7.24 -1.31
CA VAL A 100 -1.03 8.31 -1.84
C VAL A 100 -0.18 9.35 -2.56
N HIS A 101 -0.44 9.51 -3.85
CA HIS A 101 0.19 10.54 -4.68
C HIS A 101 -0.87 11.30 -5.50
N GLY A 102 -0.90 12.63 -5.39
CA GLY A 102 -2.02 13.43 -5.88
C GLY A 102 -3.33 12.98 -5.24
N ASP A 103 -4.36 12.77 -6.02
CA ASP A 103 -5.68 12.32 -5.58
C ASP A 103 -5.85 10.79 -5.55
N TYR A 104 -4.79 10.02 -5.78
CA TYR A 104 -4.87 8.59 -5.97
C TYR A 104 -4.16 7.81 -4.86
N TYR A 105 -4.82 6.75 -4.40
CA TYR A 105 -4.29 5.73 -3.49
C TYR A 105 -3.88 4.52 -4.34
N TYR A 106 -2.58 4.21 -4.33
CA TYR A 106 -2.00 3.11 -5.09
C TYR A 106 -1.69 1.93 -4.18
N THR A 107 -2.17 0.75 -4.57
CA THR A 107 -1.87 -0.52 -3.92
C THR A 107 -1.04 -1.38 -4.85
N LEU A 108 0.18 -1.71 -4.43
CA LEU A 108 1.05 -2.65 -5.12
C LEU A 108 0.91 -4.02 -4.45
N LEU A 109 0.16 -4.91 -5.06
CA LEU A 109 -0.02 -6.27 -4.56
C LEU A 109 1.26 -7.10 -4.74
N ASP A 110 1.59 -7.91 -3.75
CA ASP A 110 2.86 -8.66 -3.66
C ASP A 110 3.18 -9.49 -4.91
N ARG A 111 2.16 -9.95 -5.64
CA ARG A 111 2.31 -10.75 -6.88
C ARG A 111 2.34 -9.92 -8.17
N GLY A 112 2.63 -8.62 -8.09
CA GLY A 112 2.84 -7.78 -9.26
C GLY A 112 1.57 -7.26 -9.92
N PHE A 113 0.60 -6.84 -9.14
CA PHE A 113 -0.53 -6.07 -9.63
C PHE A 113 -0.55 -4.68 -9.00
N LEU A 114 -0.69 -3.66 -9.81
CA LEU A 114 -0.97 -2.31 -9.37
C LEU A 114 -2.46 -2.02 -9.50
N VAL A 115 -3.03 -1.42 -8.45
CA VAL A 115 -4.43 -0.98 -8.40
C VAL A 115 -4.47 0.48 -7.96
N ALA A 116 -5.39 1.26 -8.48
CA ALA A 116 -5.57 2.64 -8.03
C ALA A 116 -7.02 2.95 -7.66
N HIS A 117 -7.17 3.70 -6.57
CA HIS A 117 -8.45 4.22 -6.09
C HIS A 117 -8.34 5.73 -5.84
N HIS A 118 -9.46 6.43 -5.85
CA HIS A 118 -9.48 7.81 -5.35
C HIS A 118 -9.20 7.81 -3.84
N ALA A 119 -8.15 8.54 -3.44
CA ALA A 119 -7.68 8.52 -2.06
C ALA A 119 -8.75 8.90 -1.04
N ARG A 120 -9.57 9.93 -1.33
CA ARG A 120 -10.60 10.43 -0.41
C ARG A 120 -11.88 9.59 -0.40
N THR A 121 -12.27 9.02 -1.53
CA THR A 121 -13.57 8.36 -1.69
C THR A 121 -13.50 6.84 -1.78
N GLY A 122 -12.34 6.28 -2.06
CA GLY A 122 -12.14 4.85 -2.29
C GLY A 122 -12.75 4.34 -3.60
N ASN A 123 -13.27 5.20 -4.49
CA ASN A 123 -13.77 4.74 -5.77
C ASN A 123 -12.63 4.20 -6.63
N GLU A 124 -12.84 3.04 -7.22
CA GLU A 124 -11.84 2.45 -8.11
C GLU A 124 -11.59 3.38 -9.31
N VAL A 125 -10.31 3.59 -9.63
CA VAL A 125 -9.86 4.35 -10.79
C VAL A 125 -9.46 3.40 -11.90
N TYR A 126 -8.65 2.41 -11.56
CA TYR A 126 -8.39 1.23 -12.38
C TYR A 126 -8.16 0.01 -11.49
N GLY A 127 -8.69 -1.14 -11.92
CA GLY A 127 -8.52 -2.42 -11.24
C GLY A 127 -7.12 -3.00 -11.42
N ARG A 128 -6.97 -4.29 -11.22
CA ARG A 128 -5.68 -4.98 -11.24
C ARG A 128 -4.98 -4.87 -12.59
N GLN A 129 -3.89 -4.13 -12.65
CA GLN A 129 -3.00 -4.01 -13.79
C GLN A 129 -1.75 -4.86 -13.57
N ARG A 130 -1.47 -5.81 -14.46
CA ARG A 130 -0.35 -6.74 -14.32
C ARG A 130 0.99 -6.07 -14.66
N LEU A 131 1.98 -6.24 -13.78
CA LEU A 131 3.39 -5.99 -14.04
C LEU A 131 4.06 -7.31 -14.42
N GLU A 132 4.80 -7.33 -15.50
CA GLU A 132 5.52 -8.52 -15.95
C GLU A 132 6.78 -8.73 -15.11
N ILE A 133 6.71 -9.66 -14.16
CA ILE A 133 7.79 -10.00 -13.22
C ILE A 133 7.92 -11.51 -13.08
N GLY A 134 9.10 -12.00 -12.70
CA GLY A 134 9.36 -13.40 -12.31
C GLY A 134 8.97 -13.67 -10.86
N ASN A 135 9.46 -12.84 -9.95
CA ASN A 135 9.18 -12.90 -8.51
C ASN A 135 8.13 -11.87 -8.09
N GLY A 136 8.12 -11.46 -6.84
CA GLY A 136 7.13 -10.56 -6.27
C GLY A 136 7.64 -9.13 -6.03
N PHE A 137 6.95 -8.44 -5.12
CA PHE A 137 7.33 -7.14 -4.60
C PHE A 137 7.34 -7.18 -3.07
N THR A 138 8.50 -6.87 -2.49
CA THR A 138 8.68 -6.62 -1.05
C THR A 138 8.89 -5.13 -0.79
N ALA A 139 9.59 -4.43 -1.70
CA ALA A 139 9.80 -2.99 -1.62
C ALA A 139 8.50 -2.20 -1.81
N SER A 140 8.25 -1.23 -0.95
CA SER A 140 7.10 -0.32 -1.09
C SER A 140 7.28 0.63 -2.27
N PRO A 141 6.20 1.02 -2.96
CA PRO A 141 6.25 2.01 -4.03
C PRO A 141 6.65 3.39 -3.50
N TRP A 142 7.27 4.20 -4.36
CA TRP A 142 7.54 5.60 -4.08
C TRP A 142 7.14 6.46 -5.28
N ALA A 143 7.00 7.77 -5.06
CA ALA A 143 6.61 8.71 -6.11
C ALA A 143 7.60 9.88 -6.21
N TYR A 144 7.78 10.36 -7.42
CA TYR A 144 8.49 11.58 -7.71
C TYR A 144 7.90 12.24 -8.96
N ASN A 145 7.55 13.52 -8.85
CA ASN A 145 6.81 14.27 -9.87
C ASN A 145 5.50 13.54 -10.24
N ASP A 146 5.28 13.29 -11.53
CA ASP A 146 4.11 12.62 -12.11
C ASP A 146 4.31 11.10 -12.29
N LYS A 147 5.19 10.46 -11.49
CA LYS A 147 5.58 9.07 -11.64
C LYS A 147 5.52 8.30 -10.33
N ILE A 148 5.10 7.04 -10.47
CA ILE A 148 5.16 6.01 -9.42
C ILE A 148 6.25 5.03 -9.81
N PHE A 149 7.09 4.65 -8.86
CA PHE A 149 8.18 3.72 -9.04
C PHE A 149 7.93 2.45 -8.23
N LEU A 150 8.11 1.31 -8.84
CA LEU A 150 7.83 -0.01 -8.28
C LEU A 150 9.05 -0.90 -8.49
N LEU A 151 9.74 -1.28 -7.41
CA LEU A 151 10.95 -2.11 -7.46
C LEU A 151 10.59 -3.56 -7.15
N SER A 152 10.76 -4.44 -8.13
CA SER A 152 10.51 -5.89 -7.97
C SER A 152 11.66 -6.58 -7.26
N GLU A 153 11.41 -7.79 -6.77
CA GLU A 153 12.44 -8.65 -6.17
C GLU A 153 13.50 -9.09 -7.18
N ASP A 154 13.19 -9.07 -8.48
CA ASP A 154 14.15 -9.32 -9.56
C ASP A 154 15.14 -8.16 -9.79
N GLY A 155 14.92 -7.01 -9.15
CA GLY A 155 15.72 -5.80 -9.33
C GLY A 155 15.24 -4.89 -10.45
N ASP A 156 14.05 -5.10 -10.99
CA ASP A 156 13.46 -4.23 -12.00
C ASP A 156 12.70 -3.08 -11.35
N THR A 157 13.03 -1.87 -11.72
CA THR A 157 12.23 -0.70 -11.38
C THR A 157 11.28 -0.36 -12.52
N PHE A 158 9.99 -0.61 -12.32
CA PHE A 158 8.94 -0.12 -13.21
C PHE A 158 8.63 1.34 -12.89
N VAL A 159 8.58 2.15 -13.93
CA VAL A 159 8.17 3.57 -13.84
C VAL A 159 6.79 3.68 -14.46
N VAL A 160 5.79 4.00 -13.66
CA VAL A 160 4.39 4.11 -14.06
C VAL A 160 3.96 5.56 -13.99
N ARG A 161 3.16 6.01 -14.96
CA ARG A 161 2.54 7.34 -14.90
C ARG A 161 1.59 7.44 -13.70
N ALA A 162 1.75 8.46 -12.88
CA ALA A 162 0.76 8.78 -11.86
C ALA A 162 -0.49 9.38 -12.51
N GLY A 163 -1.68 8.93 -12.10
CA GLY A 163 -2.92 9.46 -12.66
C GLY A 163 -4.01 8.40 -12.88
N PRO A 164 -5.06 8.76 -13.64
CA PRO A 164 -6.26 7.94 -13.79
C PRO A 164 -6.10 6.77 -14.76
N LYS A 165 -4.98 6.67 -15.48
CA LYS A 165 -4.73 5.60 -16.44
C LYS A 165 -3.44 4.88 -16.10
N PHE A 166 -3.46 3.55 -16.14
CA PHE A 166 -2.27 2.75 -16.01
C PHE A 166 -1.43 2.83 -17.30
N GLU A 167 -0.18 3.26 -17.17
CA GLU A 167 0.78 3.33 -18.26
C GLU A 167 2.19 3.09 -17.74
N ILE A 168 2.85 2.04 -18.20
CA ILE A 168 4.26 1.78 -17.90
C ILE A 168 5.10 2.64 -18.84
N LEU A 169 5.86 3.58 -18.28
CA LEU A 169 6.72 4.49 -19.02
C LEU A 169 8.09 3.87 -19.31
N HIS A 170 8.65 3.18 -18.31
CA HIS A 170 9.99 2.57 -18.38
C HIS A 170 10.09 1.34 -17.48
N ARG A 171 11.05 0.47 -17.80
CA ARG A 171 11.54 -0.61 -16.94
C ARG A 171 13.06 -0.51 -16.89
N ASN A 172 13.61 -0.39 -15.68
CA ASN A 172 15.06 -0.21 -15.45
C ASN A 172 15.60 -1.40 -14.65
N PRO A 173 16.26 -2.37 -15.29
CA PRO A 173 16.77 -3.55 -14.61
C PRO A 173 18.11 -3.27 -13.91
N LEU A 174 18.28 -3.82 -12.70
CA LEU A 174 19.57 -3.95 -12.03
C LEU A 174 20.13 -5.35 -12.14
N ASN A 175 19.31 -6.33 -12.60
CA ASN A 175 19.66 -7.73 -12.77
C ASN A 175 20.22 -8.39 -11.49
N GLU A 176 19.71 -7.99 -10.34
CA GLU A 176 20.12 -8.50 -9.05
C GLU A 176 18.98 -8.36 -8.03
N MET A 177 18.78 -9.36 -7.20
CA MET A 177 17.70 -9.41 -6.22
C MET A 177 17.71 -8.18 -5.29
N THR A 178 16.51 -7.62 -5.05
CA THR A 178 16.27 -6.53 -4.11
C THR A 178 15.04 -6.82 -3.25
N LEU A 179 15.09 -6.44 -1.96
CA LEU A 179 13.96 -6.56 -1.05
C LEU A 179 13.65 -5.22 -0.34
N ALA A 180 14.65 -4.34 -0.26
CA ALA A 180 14.54 -3.11 0.49
C ALA A 180 13.86 -2.01 -0.33
N THR A 181 12.96 -1.26 0.30
CA THR A 181 12.45 -0.01 -0.28
C THR A 181 13.59 0.97 -0.47
N PRO A 182 13.74 1.56 -1.67
CA PRO A 182 14.77 2.56 -1.93
C PRO A 182 14.64 3.79 -1.03
N ALA A 183 15.76 4.40 -0.70
CA ALA A 183 15.81 5.64 0.08
C ALA A 183 16.15 6.83 -0.82
N VAL A 184 15.47 7.96 -0.59
CA VAL A 184 15.79 9.24 -1.25
C VAL A 184 16.40 10.18 -0.24
N ALA A 185 17.63 10.58 -0.48
CA ALA A 185 18.34 11.52 0.39
C ALA A 185 19.32 12.37 -0.41
N ARG A 186 19.44 13.66 -0.05
CA ARG A 186 20.43 14.60 -0.61
C ARG A 186 20.48 14.60 -2.15
N GLY A 187 19.30 14.61 -2.80
CA GLY A 187 19.20 14.60 -4.26
C GLY A 187 19.63 13.29 -4.94
N SER A 188 19.75 12.21 -4.18
CA SER A 188 20.16 10.90 -4.68
C SER A 188 19.12 9.84 -4.31
N LEU A 189 18.98 8.84 -5.19
CA LEU A 189 18.24 7.60 -4.92
C LEU A 189 19.25 6.52 -4.54
N PHE A 190 18.99 5.84 -3.43
CA PHE A 190 19.80 4.71 -2.96
C PHE A 190 19.00 3.42 -3.08
N ILE A 191 19.54 2.45 -3.81
CA ILE A 191 18.95 1.11 -3.98
C ILE A 191 19.94 0.08 -3.45
N ARG A 192 19.49 -0.74 -2.50
CA ARG A 192 20.25 -1.87 -2.00
C ARG A 192 19.81 -3.14 -2.72
N THR A 193 20.76 -3.82 -3.35
CA THR A 193 20.60 -5.16 -3.91
C THR A 193 21.27 -6.21 -3.01
N GLN A 194 21.27 -7.46 -3.42
CA GLN A 194 21.89 -8.54 -2.65
C GLN A 194 23.38 -8.27 -2.35
N SER A 195 24.16 -7.79 -3.34
CA SER A 195 25.60 -7.59 -3.20
C SER A 195 26.05 -6.13 -3.26
N LYS A 196 25.18 -5.17 -3.63
CA LYS A 196 25.56 -3.79 -3.92
C LYS A 196 24.67 -2.75 -3.24
N LEU A 197 25.22 -1.56 -3.08
CA LEU A 197 24.48 -0.33 -2.77
C LEU A 197 24.69 0.65 -3.91
N TYR A 198 23.63 0.92 -4.67
CA TYR A 198 23.65 1.91 -5.75
C TYR A 198 23.30 3.29 -5.20
N ARG A 199 24.04 4.30 -5.64
CA ARG A 199 23.67 5.70 -5.51
C ARG A 199 23.44 6.27 -6.90
N ILE A 200 22.21 6.66 -7.18
CA ILE A 200 21.79 7.24 -8.45
C ILE A 200 21.49 8.72 -8.18
N ALA A 201 22.19 9.60 -8.85
CA ALA A 201 22.01 11.04 -8.77
C ALA A 201 22.04 11.65 -10.17
N LYS A 202 21.45 12.84 -10.34
CA LYS A 202 21.66 13.62 -11.55
C LYS A 202 23.19 13.90 -11.66
N GLY A 203 23.77 13.61 -12.82
CA GLY A 203 25.18 13.86 -13.06
C GLY A 203 25.52 15.32 -12.73
N GLY A 204 26.23 15.54 -11.63
CA GLY A 204 26.95 16.78 -11.37
C GLY A 204 28.29 16.66 -12.07
N GLN A 205 28.77 17.72 -12.68
CA GLN A 205 30.19 17.81 -12.99
C GLN A 205 30.98 17.57 -11.69
N PRO A 206 32.13 16.89 -11.78
CA PRO A 206 32.97 16.60 -10.63
C PRO A 206 33.42 17.89 -9.92
#